data_0587a3330e240aef5cc41a4f6e7875b8
#
_entry.id   0587a3330e240aef5cc41a4f6e7875b8
#
_cell.length_a   1.000
_cell.length_b   1.000
_cell.length_c   1.000
_cell.angle_alpha   90.00
_cell.angle_beta   90.00
_cell.angle_gamma   90.00
#
_symmetry.space_group_name_H-M   'P 1'
#
loop_
_entity.id
_entity.type
_entity.pdbx_description
1 polymer ?
#
loop_
_entity_poly.entity_id
_entity_poly.type
_entity_poly.pdbx_seq_one_letter_code
_entity_poly.pdbx_strand_id
1 'polypeptide(L)'
;MHLFYTPEFELNEGEYYSLNKEESTHCIKVLRLREKDTICLTNGLGRFVFAEISDANPKNCSFVVTKVKDEYGKRNFRVHIAVAPTKNMNRMEWFLEKAVEMGVDKISFFIGEHSERTSMKRERLEKIMISALKQSLKAYMPELNENADYKELIKSNETKKYIAYCKPEGRTSIKESYQKPENVLILIGPEGDFSEKEVE
;
A
#
# COMPACT_ATOMS: atom_id res chain seq x y z
N MET A 1 19.22 3.01 -4.88
CA MET A 1 18.21 2.78 -5.93
C MET A 1 16.99 3.61 -5.55
N HIS A 2 16.46 4.43 -6.48
CA HIS A 2 15.36 5.34 -6.22
C HIS A 2 14.16 4.94 -7.07
N LEU A 3 12.99 4.75 -6.43
CA LEU A 3 11.75 4.35 -7.07
C LEU A 3 10.83 5.56 -7.25
N PHE A 4 10.28 5.71 -8.45
CA PHE A 4 9.27 6.70 -8.81
C PHE A 4 7.93 6.02 -9.08
N TYR A 5 6.84 6.65 -8.64
CA TYR A 5 5.50 6.14 -8.87
C TYR A 5 4.86 6.88 -10.05
N THR A 6 4.56 6.13 -11.10
CA THR A 6 4.07 6.66 -12.41
C THR A 6 2.89 5.84 -12.90
N PRO A 7 1.72 5.94 -12.23
CA PRO A 7 0.54 5.11 -12.56
C PRO A 7 -0.03 5.40 -13.96
N GLU A 8 0.27 6.56 -14.53
CA GLU A 8 -0.22 7.04 -15.82
C GLU A 8 0.55 6.50 -17.03
N PHE A 9 1.71 5.88 -16.82
CA PHE A 9 2.57 5.46 -17.92
C PHE A 9 2.53 3.96 -18.21
N GLU A 10 2.35 3.61 -19.49
CA GLU A 10 2.71 2.30 -20.03
C GLU A 10 4.17 2.32 -20.48
N LEU A 11 5.07 2.02 -19.55
CA LEU A 11 6.52 2.08 -19.77
C LEU A 11 7.00 0.83 -20.53
N ASN A 12 7.46 0.99 -21.78
CA ASN A 12 8.00 -0.09 -22.58
C ASN A 12 9.50 0.06 -22.82
N GLU A 13 10.20 -1.08 -22.98
CA GLU A 13 11.65 -1.09 -23.20
C GLU A 13 12.02 -0.32 -24.48
N GLY A 14 13.08 0.49 -24.39
CA GLY A 14 13.60 1.31 -25.47
C GLY A 14 12.87 2.64 -25.67
N GLU A 15 11.74 2.88 -25.01
CA GLU A 15 10.99 4.13 -25.15
C GLU A 15 11.47 5.20 -24.17
N TYR A 16 11.28 6.47 -24.57
CA TYR A 16 11.64 7.65 -23.80
C TYR A 16 10.40 8.26 -23.13
N TYR A 17 10.55 8.61 -21.88
CA TYR A 17 9.52 9.28 -21.08
C TYR A 17 10.13 10.41 -20.26
N SER A 18 9.26 11.23 -19.67
CA SER A 18 9.71 12.32 -18.78
C SER A 18 8.92 12.28 -17.47
N LEU A 19 9.62 12.48 -16.38
CA LEU A 19 8.99 12.69 -15.07
C LEU A 19 8.21 14.00 -15.06
N ASN A 20 7.13 14.09 -14.30
CA ASN A 20 6.45 15.33 -14.05
C ASN A 20 7.40 16.35 -13.34
N LYS A 21 7.00 17.61 -13.25
CA LYS A 21 7.82 18.70 -12.71
C LYS A 21 8.25 18.46 -11.25
N GLU A 22 7.38 17.91 -10.42
CA GLU A 22 7.65 17.66 -9.00
C GLU A 22 8.70 16.54 -8.85
N GLU A 23 8.47 15.40 -9.49
CA GLU A 23 9.39 14.25 -9.48
C GLU A 23 10.72 14.59 -10.18
N SER A 24 10.71 15.39 -11.25
CA SER A 24 11.95 15.88 -11.90
C SER A 24 12.77 16.74 -10.94
N THR A 25 12.11 17.66 -10.22
CA THR A 25 12.79 18.48 -9.21
C THR A 25 13.34 17.62 -8.08
N HIS A 26 12.57 16.63 -7.61
CA HIS A 26 13.02 15.69 -6.58
C HIS A 26 14.23 14.88 -7.07
N CYS A 27 14.13 14.29 -8.26
CA CYS A 27 15.19 13.50 -8.89
C CYS A 27 16.53 14.27 -8.97
N ILE A 28 16.49 15.48 -9.52
CA ILE A 28 17.71 16.23 -9.85
C ILE A 28 18.22 17.09 -8.69
N LYS A 29 17.33 17.79 -7.97
CA LYS A 29 17.76 18.72 -6.91
C LYS A 29 17.90 18.07 -5.54
N VAL A 30 17.03 17.11 -5.21
CA VAL A 30 17.04 16.46 -3.90
C VAL A 30 17.91 15.21 -3.91
N LEU A 31 17.67 14.28 -4.84
CA LEU A 31 18.45 13.06 -4.98
C LEU A 31 19.79 13.27 -5.69
N ARG A 32 19.95 14.41 -6.40
CA ARG A 32 21.17 14.82 -7.12
C ARG A 32 21.62 13.82 -8.18
N LEU A 33 20.66 13.16 -8.79
CA LEU A 33 20.91 12.22 -9.88
C LEU A 33 21.29 12.98 -11.16
N ARG A 34 22.05 12.31 -12.03
CA ARG A 34 22.63 12.86 -13.27
C ARG A 34 22.27 11.96 -14.46
N GLU A 35 22.58 12.44 -15.65
CA GLU A 35 22.52 11.62 -16.86
C GLU A 35 23.32 10.30 -16.68
N LYS A 36 22.77 9.21 -17.20
CA LYS A 36 23.26 7.83 -17.06
C LYS A 36 23.05 7.18 -15.68
N ASP A 37 22.53 7.92 -14.69
CA ASP A 37 22.13 7.29 -13.43
C ASP A 37 20.89 6.42 -13.65
N THR A 38 20.86 5.29 -12.96
CA THR A 38 19.71 4.36 -13.04
C THR A 38 18.65 4.73 -12.01
N ILE A 39 17.42 4.81 -12.48
CA ILE A 39 16.22 4.96 -11.65
C ILE A 39 15.29 3.77 -11.83
N CYS A 40 14.37 3.60 -10.89
CA CYS A 40 13.31 2.61 -10.99
C CYS A 40 11.94 3.30 -11.01
N LEU A 41 10.98 2.70 -11.71
CA LEU A 41 9.61 3.19 -11.78
C LEU A 41 8.62 2.06 -11.54
N THR A 42 7.43 2.40 -11.06
CA THR A 42 6.32 1.45 -10.93
C THR A 42 4.99 2.13 -11.20
N ASN A 43 4.06 1.38 -11.78
CA ASN A 43 2.66 1.80 -11.92
C ASN A 43 1.80 1.44 -10.69
N GLY A 44 2.36 0.73 -9.70
CA GLY A 44 1.61 0.25 -8.54
C GLY A 44 0.72 -0.98 -8.80
N LEU A 45 0.75 -1.53 -10.01
CA LEU A 45 -0.06 -2.69 -10.42
C LEU A 45 0.81 -3.93 -10.73
N GLY A 46 2.06 -3.92 -10.24
CA GLY A 46 2.99 -5.04 -10.39
C GLY A 46 4.04 -4.86 -11.48
N ARG A 47 4.00 -3.77 -12.27
CA ARG A 47 5.06 -3.45 -13.21
C ARG A 47 6.18 -2.71 -12.50
N PHE A 48 7.41 -3.23 -12.62
CA PHE A 48 8.63 -2.63 -12.08
C PHE A 48 9.62 -2.41 -13.20
N VAL A 49 10.04 -1.17 -13.38
CA VAL A 49 10.81 -0.72 -14.54
C VAL A 49 12.16 -0.19 -14.10
N PHE A 50 13.21 -0.55 -14.84
CA PHE A 50 14.53 0.05 -14.74
C PHE A 50 14.71 1.01 -15.91
N ALA A 51 15.23 2.19 -15.63
CA ALA A 51 15.46 3.21 -16.63
C ALA A 51 16.76 3.97 -16.37
N GLU A 52 17.31 4.55 -17.41
CA GLU A 52 18.49 5.41 -17.36
C GLU A 52 18.12 6.85 -17.68
N ILE A 53 18.59 7.80 -16.90
CA ILE A 53 18.33 9.24 -17.13
C ILE A 53 19.06 9.67 -18.41
N SER A 54 18.30 10.18 -19.38
CA SER A 54 18.82 10.68 -20.65
C SER A 54 18.97 12.18 -20.69
N ASP A 55 18.18 12.94 -19.89
CA ASP A 55 18.30 14.41 -19.70
C ASP A 55 17.98 14.73 -18.24
N ALA A 56 18.98 15.26 -17.52
CA ALA A 56 18.88 15.63 -16.11
C ALA A 56 18.31 17.05 -15.91
N ASN A 57 17.22 17.38 -16.62
CA ASN A 57 16.56 18.68 -16.48
C ASN A 57 15.63 18.69 -15.24
N PRO A 58 15.83 19.61 -14.27
CA PRO A 58 15.01 19.63 -13.04
C PRO A 58 13.55 20.03 -13.24
N LYS A 59 13.16 20.45 -14.44
CA LYS A 59 11.76 20.77 -14.79
C LYS A 59 11.08 19.67 -15.60
N ASN A 60 11.88 18.85 -16.29
CA ASN A 60 11.41 17.80 -17.20
C ASN A 60 12.51 16.74 -17.38
N CYS A 61 12.81 15.99 -16.32
CA CYS A 61 13.81 14.93 -16.35
C CYS A 61 13.34 13.79 -17.26
N SER A 62 14.09 13.54 -18.33
CA SER A 62 13.79 12.47 -19.28
C SER A 62 14.62 11.22 -18.99
N PHE A 63 14.07 10.07 -19.33
CA PHE A 63 14.71 8.78 -19.15
C PHE A 63 14.34 7.83 -20.29
N VAL A 64 15.18 6.83 -20.51
CA VAL A 64 14.92 5.70 -21.41
C VAL A 64 14.73 4.44 -20.60
N VAL A 65 13.70 3.67 -20.92
CA VAL A 65 13.41 2.39 -20.26
C VAL A 65 14.41 1.33 -20.74
N THR A 66 15.14 0.75 -19.81
CA THR A 66 16.15 -0.27 -20.11
C THR A 66 15.67 -1.70 -19.86
N LYS A 67 14.71 -1.88 -18.93
CA LYS A 67 14.17 -3.20 -18.60
C LYS A 67 12.82 -3.08 -17.93
N VAL A 68 11.88 -3.96 -18.31
CA VAL A 68 10.57 -4.10 -17.66
C VAL A 68 10.47 -5.46 -16.99
N LYS A 69 9.86 -5.48 -15.81
CA LYS A 69 9.48 -6.71 -15.09
C LYS A 69 8.02 -6.60 -14.70
N ASP A 70 7.19 -7.43 -15.32
CA ASP A 70 5.79 -7.58 -14.93
C ASP A 70 5.66 -8.54 -13.74
N GLU A 71 4.56 -8.41 -13.00
CA GLU A 71 4.25 -9.21 -11.82
C GLU A 71 5.38 -9.25 -10.77
N TYR A 72 6.14 -8.14 -10.66
CA TYR A 72 7.29 -8.05 -9.76
C TYR A 72 6.87 -8.15 -8.29
N GLY A 73 7.29 -9.22 -7.63
CA GLY A 73 6.94 -9.50 -6.24
C GLY A 73 5.52 -10.02 -6.03
N LYS A 74 4.84 -10.50 -7.10
CA LYS A 74 3.53 -11.14 -7.01
C LYS A 74 3.57 -12.34 -6.06
N ARG A 75 2.54 -12.45 -5.24
CA ARG A 75 2.31 -13.58 -4.34
C ARG A 75 1.09 -14.37 -4.80
N ASN A 76 0.98 -15.61 -4.38
CA ASN A 76 -0.17 -16.49 -4.66
C ASN A 76 -1.22 -16.45 -3.53
N PHE A 77 -1.17 -15.46 -2.66
CA PHE A 77 -2.15 -15.19 -1.60
C PHE A 77 -2.29 -13.68 -1.41
N ARG A 78 -3.41 -13.27 -0.84
CA ARG A 78 -3.70 -11.85 -0.53
C ARG A 78 -3.91 -11.66 0.98
N VAL A 79 -3.41 -10.55 1.48
CA VAL A 79 -3.63 -10.08 2.84
C VAL A 79 -4.48 -8.82 2.80
N HIS A 80 -5.67 -8.91 3.37
CA HIS A 80 -6.58 -7.78 3.56
C HIS A 80 -6.61 -7.45 5.05
N ILE A 81 -6.32 -6.20 5.42
CA ILE A 81 -6.47 -5.71 6.78
C ILE A 81 -7.61 -4.71 6.80
N ALA A 82 -8.63 -5.00 7.59
CA ALA A 82 -9.70 -4.07 7.89
C ALA A 82 -9.52 -3.54 9.31
N VAL A 83 -9.42 -2.23 9.48
CA VAL A 83 -9.12 -1.61 10.77
C VAL A 83 -10.07 -0.44 11.04
N ALA A 84 -10.59 -0.38 12.26
CA ALA A 84 -11.31 0.79 12.75
C ALA A 84 -10.30 1.90 13.06
N PRO A 85 -10.48 3.13 12.50
CA PRO A 85 -9.55 4.22 12.74
C PRO A 85 -9.47 4.59 14.21
N THR A 86 -8.26 4.70 14.72
CA THR A 86 -8.02 5.19 16.08
C THR A 86 -8.16 6.71 16.15
N LYS A 87 -8.35 7.24 17.37
CA LYS A 87 -8.38 8.68 17.63
C LYS A 87 -7.07 9.37 17.22
N ASN A 88 -5.94 8.71 17.42
CA ASN A 88 -4.62 9.23 17.10
C ASN A 88 -4.24 8.94 15.65
N MET A 89 -4.33 9.95 14.79
CA MET A 89 -3.99 9.84 13.36
C MET A 89 -2.54 9.40 13.10
N ASN A 90 -1.60 9.80 13.93
CA ASN A 90 -0.19 9.40 13.73
C ASN A 90 -0.01 7.87 13.82
N ARG A 91 -0.81 7.19 14.64
CA ARG A 91 -0.82 5.72 14.70
C ARG A 91 -1.37 5.10 13.43
N MET A 92 -2.44 5.71 12.87
CA MET A 92 -3.01 5.23 11.61
C MET A 92 -2.07 5.46 10.44
N GLU A 93 -1.38 6.58 10.40
CA GLU A 93 -0.38 6.89 9.38
C GLU A 93 0.81 5.93 9.45
N TRP A 94 1.30 5.67 10.66
CA TRP A 94 2.35 4.68 10.89
C TRP A 94 1.90 3.25 10.50
N PHE A 95 0.67 2.87 10.87
CA PHE A 95 0.09 1.58 10.46
C PHE A 95 0.06 1.47 8.93
N LEU A 96 -0.46 2.50 8.26
CA LEU A 96 -0.58 2.50 6.80
C LEU A 96 0.79 2.39 6.10
N GLU A 97 1.78 3.15 6.59
CA GLU A 97 3.16 3.08 6.13
C GLU A 97 3.70 1.64 6.24
N LYS A 98 3.58 1.02 7.42
CA LYS A 98 4.09 -0.33 7.65
C LYS A 98 3.31 -1.41 6.90
N ALA A 99 2.00 -1.25 6.72
CA ALA A 99 1.19 -2.16 5.93
C ALA A 99 1.65 -2.18 4.45
N VAL A 100 1.93 -1.01 3.87
CA VAL A 100 2.50 -0.91 2.51
C VAL A 100 3.89 -1.54 2.45
N GLU A 101 4.79 -1.21 3.37
CA GLU A 101 6.14 -1.78 3.43
C GLU A 101 6.13 -3.32 3.54
N MET A 102 5.21 -3.87 4.32
CA MET A 102 5.04 -5.32 4.48
C MET A 102 4.35 -5.98 3.28
N GLY A 103 3.74 -5.18 2.40
CA GLY A 103 3.07 -5.63 1.19
C GLY A 103 1.67 -6.19 1.47
N VAL A 104 0.90 -5.55 2.31
CA VAL A 104 -0.54 -5.81 2.43
C VAL A 104 -1.20 -5.49 1.09
N ASP A 105 -2.16 -6.32 0.65
CA ASP A 105 -2.78 -6.17 -0.68
C ASP A 105 -4.01 -5.26 -0.65
N LYS A 106 -4.72 -5.22 0.50
CA LYS A 106 -5.91 -4.38 0.68
C LYS A 106 -5.99 -3.85 2.10
N ILE A 107 -6.34 -2.58 2.22
CA ILE A 107 -6.56 -1.91 3.50
C ILE A 107 -7.95 -1.30 3.46
N SER A 108 -8.80 -1.67 4.42
CA SER A 108 -10.15 -1.12 4.57
C SER A 108 -10.27 -0.44 5.91
N PHE A 109 -10.81 0.78 5.91
CA PHE A 109 -11.24 1.44 7.15
C PHE A 109 -12.73 1.28 7.31
N PHE A 110 -13.17 0.82 8.48
CA PHE A 110 -14.58 0.67 8.82
C PHE A 110 -14.90 1.38 10.12
N ILE A 111 -16.16 1.69 10.33
CA ILE A 111 -16.66 2.27 11.57
C ILE A 111 -17.31 1.17 12.41
N GLY A 112 -16.70 0.83 13.54
CA GLY A 112 -17.27 -0.09 14.52
C GLY A 112 -18.15 0.65 15.54
N GLU A 113 -18.89 -0.11 16.35
CA GLU A 113 -19.84 0.46 17.34
C GLU A 113 -19.13 1.38 18.34
N HIS A 114 -17.90 1.06 18.73
CA HIS A 114 -17.08 1.83 19.68
C HIS A 114 -16.08 2.78 19.00
N SER A 115 -16.24 3.07 17.71
CA SER A 115 -15.33 3.97 17.00
C SER A 115 -15.57 5.43 17.38
N GLU A 116 -14.52 6.10 17.87
CA GLU A 116 -14.58 7.54 18.12
C GLU A 116 -14.34 8.38 16.85
N ARG A 117 -13.57 7.85 15.92
CA ARG A 117 -13.26 8.53 14.65
C ARG A 117 -14.07 7.93 13.51
N THR A 118 -14.70 8.80 12.73
CA THR A 118 -15.63 8.40 11.66
C THR A 118 -15.17 8.77 10.26
N SER A 119 -14.05 9.49 10.12
CA SER A 119 -13.56 9.88 8.79
C SER A 119 -12.05 10.00 8.72
N MET A 120 -11.51 9.75 7.53
CA MET A 120 -10.11 9.92 7.16
C MET A 120 -10.00 10.67 5.83
N LYS A 121 -8.94 11.49 5.68
CA LYS A 121 -8.72 12.25 4.43
C LYS A 121 -7.96 11.39 3.43
N ARG A 122 -8.63 10.92 2.38
CA ARG A 122 -8.08 10.07 1.32
C ARG A 122 -6.75 10.57 0.77
N GLU A 123 -6.70 11.84 0.37
CA GLU A 123 -5.48 12.43 -0.19
C GLU A 123 -4.24 12.30 0.72
N ARG A 124 -4.44 12.38 2.04
CA ARG A 124 -3.35 12.21 3.01
C ARG A 124 -2.90 10.76 3.09
N LEU A 125 -3.84 9.81 3.09
CA LEU A 125 -3.55 8.38 3.10
C LEU A 125 -2.78 7.97 1.84
N GLU A 126 -3.21 8.42 0.67
CA GLU A 126 -2.56 8.13 -0.61
C GLU A 126 -1.11 8.64 -0.63
N LYS A 127 -0.85 9.85 -0.14
CA LYS A 127 0.52 10.39 -0.04
C LYS A 127 1.44 9.52 0.82
N ILE A 128 0.92 9.02 1.94
CA ILE A 128 1.67 8.12 2.83
C ILE A 128 1.95 6.80 2.12
N MET A 129 0.94 6.22 1.46
CA MET A 129 1.08 4.97 0.72
C MET A 129 2.10 5.09 -0.41
N ILE A 130 2.06 6.17 -1.19
CA ILE A 130 3.03 6.44 -2.26
C ILE A 130 4.45 6.57 -1.69
N SER A 131 4.61 7.30 -0.59
CA SER A 131 5.92 7.44 0.06
C SER A 131 6.46 6.09 0.53
N ALA A 132 5.63 5.28 1.20
CA ALA A 132 5.99 3.96 1.69
C ALA A 132 6.30 2.97 0.55
N LEU A 133 5.51 3.00 -0.55
CA LEU A 133 5.75 2.23 -1.76
C LEU A 133 7.14 2.54 -2.35
N LYS A 134 7.44 3.84 -2.52
CA LYS A 134 8.72 4.32 -3.07
C LYS A 134 9.89 3.89 -2.19
N GLN A 135 9.77 4.06 -0.88
CA GLN A 135 10.83 3.75 0.07
C GLN A 135 11.09 2.23 0.17
N SER A 136 10.03 1.42 0.14
CA SER A 136 10.14 -0.04 0.27
C SER A 136 10.34 -0.78 -1.05
N LEU A 137 10.45 -0.06 -2.17
CA LEU A 137 10.67 -0.59 -3.52
C LEU A 137 9.60 -1.63 -3.93
N LYS A 138 8.34 -1.39 -3.59
CA LYS A 138 7.23 -2.26 -3.94
C LYS A 138 6.68 -1.94 -5.33
N ALA A 139 6.22 -2.97 -6.04
CA ALA A 139 5.55 -2.80 -7.34
C ALA A 139 4.02 -2.83 -7.24
N TYR A 140 3.48 -3.24 -6.09
CA TYR A 140 2.04 -3.28 -5.85
C TYR A 140 1.64 -2.27 -4.80
N MET A 141 0.73 -1.35 -5.17
CA MET A 141 0.05 -0.44 -4.25
C MET A 141 -1.13 -1.18 -3.63
N PRO A 142 -1.30 -1.18 -2.31
CA PRO A 142 -2.50 -1.72 -1.70
C PRO A 142 -3.78 -1.04 -2.20
N GLU A 143 -4.83 -1.82 -2.38
CA GLU A 143 -6.18 -1.27 -2.59
C GLU A 143 -6.64 -0.57 -1.30
N LEU A 144 -7.07 0.69 -1.39
CA LEU A 144 -7.57 1.47 -0.26
C LEU A 144 -9.09 1.64 -0.33
N ASN A 145 -9.78 1.20 0.72
CA ASN A 145 -11.19 1.47 0.93
C ASN A 145 -11.37 2.20 2.27
N GLU A 146 -11.67 3.51 2.21
CA GLU A 146 -11.80 4.36 3.40
C GLU A 146 -13.17 4.32 4.09
N ASN A 147 -14.17 3.69 3.48
CA ASN A 147 -15.54 3.64 3.98
C ASN A 147 -16.14 2.23 3.80
N ALA A 148 -15.49 1.23 4.38
CA ALA A 148 -15.97 -0.13 4.29
C ALA A 148 -17.15 -0.38 5.22
N ASP A 149 -18.18 -1.06 4.72
CA ASP A 149 -19.25 -1.57 5.55
C ASP A 149 -18.79 -2.83 6.30
N TYR A 150 -18.95 -2.86 7.62
CA TYR A 150 -18.52 -3.98 8.46
C TYR A 150 -19.21 -5.29 8.06
N LYS A 151 -20.50 -5.25 7.73
CA LYS A 151 -21.27 -6.45 7.33
C LYS A 151 -20.82 -6.99 5.98
N GLU A 152 -20.40 -6.11 5.07
CA GLU A 152 -19.83 -6.53 3.79
C GLU A 152 -18.43 -7.14 3.96
N LEU A 153 -17.61 -6.61 4.87
CA LEU A 153 -16.31 -7.18 5.22
C LEU A 153 -16.45 -8.63 5.73
N ILE A 154 -17.41 -8.88 6.62
CA ILE A 154 -17.65 -10.23 7.13
C ILE A 154 -18.10 -11.20 6.01
N LYS A 155 -18.85 -10.71 5.02
CA LYS A 155 -19.34 -11.52 3.89
C LYS A 155 -18.35 -11.64 2.73
N SER A 156 -17.21 -10.97 2.83
CA SER A 156 -16.17 -10.99 1.79
C SER A 156 -15.62 -12.40 1.51
N ASN A 157 -15.00 -12.58 0.35
CA ASN A 157 -14.64 -13.92 -0.17
C ASN A 157 -13.26 -14.43 0.25
N GLU A 158 -12.62 -13.82 1.27
CA GLU A 158 -11.37 -14.35 1.79
C GLU A 158 -11.55 -15.72 2.44
N THR A 159 -10.60 -16.62 2.17
CA THR A 159 -10.62 -18.01 2.63
C THR A 159 -10.61 -18.11 4.16
N LYS A 160 -9.85 -17.23 4.80
CA LYS A 160 -9.74 -17.14 6.26
C LYS A 160 -10.04 -15.74 6.73
N LYS A 161 -10.76 -15.64 7.83
CA LYS A 161 -11.07 -14.36 8.49
C LYS A 161 -10.70 -14.46 9.96
N TYR A 162 -10.03 -13.44 10.43
CA TYR A 162 -9.60 -13.32 11.82
C TYR A 162 -10.09 -12.00 12.38
N ILE A 163 -10.52 -12.04 13.63
CA ILE A 163 -10.87 -10.85 14.41
C ILE A 163 -9.90 -10.72 15.58
N ALA A 164 -9.26 -9.57 15.71
CA ALA A 164 -8.40 -9.26 16.85
C ALA A 164 -9.28 -8.78 18.02
N TYR A 165 -9.63 -9.70 18.91
CA TYR A 165 -10.54 -9.47 20.01
C TYR A 165 -9.88 -9.73 21.37
N CYS A 166 -10.13 -8.85 22.34
CA CYS A 166 -9.39 -8.85 23.61
C CYS A 166 -9.93 -9.80 24.70
N LYS A 167 -11.10 -10.43 24.50
CA LYS A 167 -11.61 -11.42 25.52
C LYS A 167 -10.74 -12.67 25.54
N PRO A 168 -10.52 -13.26 26.72
CA PRO A 168 -9.59 -14.39 26.91
C PRO A 168 -10.09 -15.72 26.33
N GLU A 169 -11.41 -15.89 26.21
CA GLU A 169 -12.04 -17.14 25.76
C GLU A 169 -12.01 -17.28 24.24
N GLY A 170 -11.72 -18.48 23.74
CA GLY A 170 -11.74 -18.79 22.32
C GLY A 170 -10.56 -18.27 21.49
N ARG A 171 -9.48 -17.78 22.12
CA ARG A 171 -8.31 -17.28 21.40
C ARG A 171 -7.55 -18.41 20.70
N THR A 172 -7.22 -18.17 19.46
CA THR A 172 -6.36 -19.06 18.66
C THR A 172 -5.19 -18.24 18.10
N SER A 173 -3.99 -18.82 18.15
CA SER A 173 -2.84 -18.18 17.53
C SER A 173 -3.01 -18.12 16.02
N ILE A 174 -2.86 -16.96 15.41
CA ILE A 174 -2.86 -16.80 13.95
C ILE A 174 -1.78 -17.70 13.31
N LYS A 175 -0.64 -17.89 13.99
CA LYS A 175 0.47 -18.71 13.50
C LYS A 175 0.08 -20.19 13.42
N GLU A 176 -0.81 -20.66 14.28
CA GLU A 176 -1.28 -22.06 14.33
C GLU A 176 -2.46 -22.29 13.38
N SER A 177 -3.30 -21.27 13.16
CA SER A 177 -4.54 -21.37 12.40
C SER A 177 -4.40 -20.99 10.91
N TYR A 178 -3.37 -20.17 10.55
CA TYR A 178 -3.13 -19.77 9.17
C TYR A 178 -2.25 -20.75 8.41
N GLN A 179 -2.75 -21.25 7.29
CA GLN A 179 -2.02 -22.12 6.38
C GLN A 179 -1.79 -21.41 5.03
N LYS A 180 -0.57 -21.43 4.55
CA LYS A 180 -0.23 -20.85 3.23
C LYS A 180 -0.54 -21.86 2.12
N PRO A 181 -0.94 -21.39 0.93
CA PRO A 181 -1.33 -20.04 0.55
C PRO A 181 -2.85 -19.84 0.71
N GLU A 182 -3.27 -18.97 1.61
CA GLU A 182 -4.68 -18.64 1.80
C GLU A 182 -4.86 -17.11 1.77
N ASN A 183 -5.94 -16.65 1.14
CA ASN A 183 -6.36 -15.26 1.22
C ASN A 183 -6.95 -15.01 2.61
N VAL A 184 -6.48 -13.97 3.27
CA VAL A 184 -6.84 -13.68 4.66
C VAL A 184 -7.39 -12.27 4.82
N LEU A 185 -8.48 -12.15 5.58
CA LEU A 185 -8.96 -10.90 6.14
C LEU A 185 -8.66 -10.87 7.64
N ILE A 186 -8.06 -9.78 8.11
CA ILE A 186 -7.82 -9.52 9.53
C ILE A 186 -8.59 -8.26 9.93
N LEU A 187 -9.52 -8.41 10.88
CA LEU A 187 -10.30 -7.30 11.43
C LEU A 187 -9.66 -6.84 12.74
N ILE A 188 -9.43 -5.52 12.83
CA ILE A 188 -8.84 -4.86 14.01
C ILE A 188 -9.80 -3.77 14.46
N GLY A 189 -10.33 -3.92 15.69
CA GLY A 189 -11.31 -3.00 16.27
C GLY A 189 -10.72 -1.65 16.70
N PRO A 190 -11.59 -0.71 17.13
CA PRO A 190 -11.19 0.56 17.73
C PRO A 190 -10.57 0.36 19.13
N GLU A 191 -10.20 1.46 19.79
CA GLU A 191 -9.67 1.41 21.17
C GLU A 191 -10.64 0.77 22.19
N GLY A 192 -11.96 0.90 21.94
CA GLY A 192 -13.02 0.29 22.77
C GLY A 192 -13.31 -1.17 22.44
N ASP A 193 -12.50 -1.79 21.55
CA ASP A 193 -12.70 -3.15 21.05
C ASP A 193 -14.01 -3.30 20.23
N PHE A 194 -14.27 -4.50 19.75
CA PHE A 194 -15.52 -4.89 19.10
C PHE A 194 -16.63 -5.09 20.15
N SER A 195 -17.85 -4.75 19.79
CA SER A 195 -19.03 -5.14 20.58
C SER A 195 -19.30 -6.66 20.47
N GLU A 196 -20.07 -7.20 21.41
CA GLU A 196 -20.45 -8.65 21.35
C GLU A 196 -21.20 -8.97 20.06
N LYS A 197 -22.06 -8.07 19.59
CA LYS A 197 -22.82 -8.22 18.34
C LYS A 197 -21.95 -8.21 17.07
N GLU A 198 -20.78 -7.57 17.13
CA GLU A 198 -19.83 -7.55 16.00
C GLU A 198 -19.00 -8.83 15.96
N VAL A 199 -18.87 -9.54 17.09
CA VAL A 199 -18.10 -10.77 17.19
C VAL A 199 -18.96 -12.01 16.92
N GLU A 200 -20.27 -11.99 17.21
CA GLU A 200 -21.23 -13.05 16.89
C GLU A 200 -21.55 -13.12 15.39
#